data_22cfc862695bb2bd118bc1b292774026
#
_entry.id   22cfc862695bb2bd118bc1b292774026
#
_cell.length_a   1.000
_cell.length_b   1.000
_cell.length_c   1.000
_cell.angle_alpha   90.00
_cell.angle_beta   90.00
_cell.angle_gamma   90.00
#
_symmetry.space_group_name_H-M   'P 1'
#
loop_
_entity.id
_entity.type
_entity.pdbx_description
1 polymer ?
#
loop_
_entity_poly.entity_id
_entity_poly.type
_entity_poly.pdbx_seq_one_letter_code
_entity_poly.pdbx_strand_id
1 'polypeptide(L)'
;MFFRTLLPFIASTTKMKFLEHLAQQFAGKPIDWDELEESLIRTDLGVPMTTRIIKTLQEREAWSLLGIGDVIKAVREEIERVLPPDPMPIRQAKGKPTVILIVGVNGTGKTTSTAKLAHYLRVGAIDRKRPRQVMLAAADTFRAAAIEQLDIWAKRLGLEMIRGQYGADPAALCYEAYQTATTRKIDFLLCDTAGRQHTKTNLMAELQKVKRTLTKLDPDAPQETLLVVDATTGSNALSQAREFHSALTLTGVIVTKLDGSGKGGIVVAIQDELGIPTRFVGTGETTDDFARFDAREFLANML
;
A
#
# COMPACT_ATOMS: atom_id res chain seq x y z
N MET A 1 -27.62 12.83 15.29
CA MET A 1 -27.35 11.64 16.08
C MET A 1 -27.30 10.42 15.15
N PHE A 2 -26.16 10.12 14.56
CA PHE A 2 -25.78 8.85 13.95
C PHE A 2 -24.27 8.91 13.71
N PHE A 3 -23.49 8.75 14.78
CA PHE A 3 -22.12 8.30 14.69
C PHE A 3 -22.18 6.85 14.19
N ARG A 4 -22.11 6.65 12.89
CA ARG A 4 -21.72 5.37 12.35
C ARG A 4 -20.20 5.35 12.48
N THR A 5 -19.73 4.87 13.59
CA THR A 5 -18.39 4.40 13.85
C THR A 5 -17.91 3.70 12.58
N LEU A 6 -16.81 4.18 11.99
CA LEU A 6 -16.04 3.41 11.03
C LEU A 6 -15.85 2.04 11.65
N LEU A 7 -16.49 1.02 11.06
CA LEU A 7 -16.36 -0.36 11.50
C LEU A 7 -14.86 -0.67 11.60
N PRO A 8 -14.42 -1.33 12.66
CA PRO A 8 -13.05 -1.75 12.79
C PRO A 8 -12.70 -2.55 11.54
N PHE A 9 -11.60 -2.17 10.90
CA PHE A 9 -11.11 -2.63 9.60
C PHE A 9 -10.98 -4.17 9.50
N ILE A 10 -10.91 -4.87 10.61
CA ILE A 10 -10.71 -6.32 10.67
C ILE A 10 -11.82 -6.98 11.53
N ALA A 11 -13.09 -6.60 11.32
CA ALA A 11 -14.20 -7.33 11.96
C ALA A 11 -14.52 -8.67 11.27
N SER A 12 -13.72 -9.14 10.33
CA SER A 12 -13.89 -10.44 9.67
C SER A 12 -12.62 -11.27 9.79
N THR A 13 -12.55 -12.06 10.85
CA THR A 13 -12.00 -13.45 10.93
C THR A 13 -10.63 -13.80 10.32
N THR A 14 -9.81 -12.89 9.89
CA THR A 14 -8.45 -13.24 9.48
C THR A 14 -7.46 -12.67 10.49
N LYS A 15 -7.30 -13.38 11.61
CA LYS A 15 -6.14 -13.19 12.47
C LYS A 15 -4.91 -13.33 11.58
N MET A 16 -4.08 -12.31 11.54
CA MET A 16 -2.76 -12.45 10.92
C MET A 16 -1.97 -13.42 11.78
N LYS A 17 -1.89 -14.68 11.37
CA LYS A 17 -1.22 -15.77 12.08
C LYS A 17 0.30 -15.62 12.15
N PHE A 18 0.79 -14.44 11.95
CA PHE A 18 2.19 -14.09 11.80
C PHE A 18 3.02 -14.49 13.04
N LEU A 19 2.56 -14.16 14.25
CA LEU A 19 3.23 -14.55 15.49
C LEU A 19 2.64 -15.84 16.10
N GLU A 20 1.45 -16.28 15.67
CA GLU A 20 0.89 -17.55 16.16
C GLU A 20 1.80 -18.74 15.85
N HIS A 21 2.41 -18.76 14.67
CA HIS A 21 3.33 -19.82 14.29
C HIS A 21 4.58 -19.83 15.17
N LEU A 22 5.18 -18.66 15.44
CA LEU A 22 6.29 -18.53 16.38
C LEU A 22 5.89 -18.99 17.80
N ALA A 23 4.72 -18.55 18.27
CA ALA A 23 4.23 -18.93 19.59
C ALA A 23 4.05 -20.46 19.71
N GLN A 24 3.53 -21.12 18.67
CA GLN A 24 3.35 -22.58 18.66
C GLN A 24 4.68 -23.33 18.56
N GLN A 25 5.61 -22.87 17.73
CA GLN A 25 6.89 -23.51 17.49
C GLN A 25 7.75 -23.59 18.75
N PHE A 26 7.78 -22.52 19.56
CA PHE A 26 8.60 -22.42 20.75
C PHE A 26 7.82 -22.60 22.06
N ALA A 27 6.55 -23.01 22.01
CA ALA A 27 5.74 -23.22 23.21
C ALA A 27 6.36 -24.25 24.16
N GLY A 28 6.71 -23.83 25.38
CA GLY A 28 7.24 -24.71 26.42
C GLY A 28 8.65 -25.27 26.16
N LYS A 29 9.37 -24.72 25.19
CA LYS A 29 10.75 -25.12 24.85
C LYS A 29 11.72 -23.99 25.14
N PRO A 30 13.01 -24.28 25.45
CA PRO A 30 14.08 -23.30 25.39
C PRO A 30 14.15 -22.71 23.97
N ILE A 31 14.51 -21.42 23.89
CA ILE A 31 14.66 -20.75 22.59
C ILE A 31 15.99 -21.16 21.98
N ASP A 32 15.92 -21.80 20.82
CA ASP A 32 17.05 -21.94 19.91
C ASP A 32 17.15 -20.66 19.07
N TRP A 33 18.27 -19.96 19.20
CA TRP A 33 18.49 -18.63 18.61
C TRP A 33 18.58 -18.67 17.08
N ASP A 34 19.22 -19.69 16.54
CA ASP A 34 19.38 -19.86 15.09
C ASP A 34 18.02 -20.18 14.47
N GLU A 35 17.24 -21.07 15.10
CA GLU A 35 15.89 -21.40 14.68
C GLU A 35 14.93 -20.21 14.82
N LEU A 36 15.09 -19.38 15.84
CA LEU A 36 14.31 -18.15 16.03
C LEU A 36 14.61 -17.13 14.92
N GLU A 37 15.90 -16.90 14.62
CA GLU A 37 16.31 -15.98 13.56
C GLU A 37 15.73 -16.41 12.21
N GLU A 38 15.86 -17.69 11.85
CA GLU A 38 15.29 -18.23 10.63
C GLU A 38 13.76 -18.05 10.58
N SER A 39 13.09 -18.32 11.69
CA SER A 39 11.64 -18.18 11.80
C SER A 39 11.19 -16.73 11.65
N LEU A 40 11.92 -15.77 12.24
CA LEU A 40 11.66 -14.34 12.07
C LEU A 40 11.89 -13.87 10.63
N ILE A 41 12.93 -14.35 9.96
CA ILE A 41 13.17 -14.04 8.53
C ILE A 41 12.02 -14.55 7.66
N ARG A 42 11.50 -15.74 7.93
CA ARG A 42 10.35 -16.33 7.20
C ARG A 42 9.05 -15.52 7.33
N THR A 43 8.96 -14.64 8.31
CA THR A 43 7.81 -13.75 8.49
C THR A 43 7.84 -12.51 7.59
N ASP A 44 8.85 -12.36 6.74
CA ASP A 44 9.09 -11.20 5.87
C ASP A 44 9.28 -9.85 6.62
N LEU A 45 9.71 -9.88 7.89
CA LEU A 45 10.11 -8.65 8.65
C LEU A 45 11.38 -8.00 8.10
N GLY A 46 12.12 -8.73 7.27
CA GLY A 46 13.41 -8.30 6.76
C GLY A 46 14.58 -8.57 7.72
N VAL A 47 15.77 -8.74 7.13
CA VAL A 47 16.99 -9.06 7.89
C VAL A 47 17.35 -7.97 8.91
N PRO A 48 17.30 -6.66 8.58
CA PRO A 48 17.66 -5.61 9.55
C PRO A 48 16.79 -5.64 10.82
N MET A 49 15.48 -5.79 10.68
CA MET A 49 14.56 -5.88 11.81
C MET A 49 14.83 -7.14 12.64
N THR A 50 14.97 -8.29 11.98
CA THR A 50 15.29 -9.56 12.65
C THR A 50 16.56 -9.45 13.49
N THR A 51 17.64 -8.91 12.92
CA THR A 51 18.91 -8.71 13.63
C THR A 51 18.76 -7.81 14.85
N ARG A 52 17.97 -6.72 14.75
CA ARG A 52 17.71 -5.85 15.91
C ARG A 52 16.93 -6.56 17.00
N ILE A 53 15.91 -7.34 16.64
CA ILE A 53 15.11 -8.11 17.60
C ILE A 53 16.00 -9.11 18.36
N ILE A 54 16.80 -9.90 17.64
CA ILE A 54 17.71 -10.88 18.25
C ILE A 54 18.70 -10.19 19.18
N LYS A 55 19.33 -9.10 18.73
CA LYS A 55 20.26 -8.32 19.55
C LYS A 55 19.60 -7.79 20.82
N THR A 56 18.42 -7.17 20.70
CA THR A 56 17.67 -6.65 21.87
C THR A 56 17.34 -7.74 22.88
N LEU A 57 17.05 -8.96 22.42
CA LEU A 57 16.78 -10.09 23.30
C LEU A 57 18.06 -10.59 23.99
N GLN A 58 19.17 -10.68 23.25
CA GLN A 58 20.47 -11.14 23.78
C GLN A 58 21.10 -10.16 24.79
N GLU A 59 20.79 -8.86 24.68
CA GLU A 59 21.26 -7.83 25.62
C GLU A 59 20.49 -7.80 26.95
N ARG A 60 19.37 -8.56 27.09
CA ARG A 60 18.60 -8.64 28.33
C ARG A 60 19.34 -9.49 29.36
N GLU A 61 19.29 -9.08 30.65
CA GLU A 61 19.72 -9.94 31.74
C GLU A 61 18.97 -11.28 31.72
N ALA A 62 19.67 -12.37 31.97
CA ALA A 62 19.13 -13.74 31.94
C ALA A 62 18.50 -14.14 30.56
N TRP A 63 19.09 -13.67 29.45
CA TRP A 63 18.66 -14.00 28.08
C TRP A 63 18.45 -15.49 27.83
N SER A 64 19.18 -16.38 28.51
CA SER A 64 19.04 -17.84 28.41
C SER A 64 17.76 -18.39 29.04
N LEU A 65 17.04 -17.59 29.83
CA LEU A 65 15.78 -17.95 30.49
C LEU A 65 14.54 -17.33 29.78
N LEU A 66 14.76 -16.58 28.70
CA LEU A 66 13.66 -15.96 27.95
C LEU A 66 12.75 -17.01 27.34
N GLY A 67 11.44 -16.76 27.43
CA GLY A 67 10.41 -17.56 26.79
C GLY A 67 9.85 -16.90 25.55
N ILE A 68 9.02 -17.61 24.81
CA ILE A 68 8.37 -17.10 23.59
C ILE A 68 7.58 -15.82 23.84
N GLY A 69 7.02 -15.62 25.04
CA GLY A 69 6.33 -14.39 25.40
C GLY A 69 7.24 -13.16 25.38
N ASP A 70 8.49 -13.30 25.78
CA ASP A 70 9.48 -12.21 25.75
C ASP A 70 9.88 -11.87 24.32
N VAL A 71 9.98 -12.90 23.45
CA VAL A 71 10.24 -12.73 22.01
C VAL A 71 9.10 -11.96 21.36
N ILE A 72 7.85 -12.38 21.58
CA ILE A 72 6.67 -11.71 21.01
C ILE A 72 6.60 -10.24 21.46
N LYS A 73 6.89 -9.99 22.74
CA LYS A 73 6.96 -8.63 23.28
C LYS A 73 8.03 -7.79 22.60
N ALA A 74 9.25 -8.33 22.44
CA ALA A 74 10.34 -7.63 21.76
C ALA A 74 10.02 -7.35 20.27
N VAL A 75 9.45 -8.32 19.56
CA VAL A 75 8.99 -8.13 18.18
C VAL A 75 7.98 -6.99 18.09
N ARG A 76 6.99 -6.97 18.98
CA ARG A 76 5.98 -5.91 19.01
C ARG A 76 6.59 -4.54 19.28
N GLU A 77 7.46 -4.43 20.28
CA GLU A 77 8.14 -3.18 20.64
C GLU A 77 8.99 -2.63 19.48
N GLU A 78 9.71 -3.50 18.75
CA GLU A 78 10.49 -3.07 17.58
C GLU A 78 9.61 -2.61 16.44
N ILE A 79 8.49 -3.29 16.17
CA ILE A 79 7.55 -2.88 15.14
C ILE A 79 6.88 -1.55 15.49
N GLU A 80 6.48 -1.34 16.75
CA GLU A 80 5.89 -0.09 17.22
C GLU A 80 6.83 1.11 17.04
N ARG A 81 8.15 0.91 17.16
CA ARG A 81 9.15 1.98 16.93
C ARG A 81 9.25 2.41 15.45
N VAL A 82 8.94 1.51 14.54
CA VAL A 82 9.12 1.72 13.10
C VAL A 82 7.84 2.24 12.45
N LEU A 83 6.70 1.70 12.84
CA LEU A 83 5.43 2.08 12.22
C LEU A 83 4.96 3.46 12.71
N PRO A 84 4.42 4.31 11.81
CA PRO A 84 3.85 5.59 12.22
C PRO A 84 2.64 5.35 13.15
N PRO A 85 2.54 6.07 14.29
CA PRO A 85 1.52 5.80 15.31
C PRO A 85 0.09 6.10 14.84
N ASP A 86 -0.05 6.99 13.88
CA ASP A 86 -1.34 7.41 13.35
C ASP A 86 -1.41 7.24 11.83
N PRO A 87 -2.61 6.92 11.29
CA PRO A 87 -2.80 6.80 9.85
C PRO A 87 -2.46 8.11 9.11
N MET A 88 -1.56 8.04 8.15
CA MET A 88 -1.12 9.23 7.40
C MET A 88 -2.18 9.70 6.39
N PRO A 89 -2.58 10.98 6.39
CA PRO A 89 -3.56 11.50 5.44
C PRO A 89 -2.98 11.61 4.02
N ILE A 90 -3.83 11.50 2.99
CA ILE A 90 -3.48 11.85 1.61
C ILE A 90 -3.14 13.35 1.54
N ARG A 91 -2.01 13.68 0.94
CA ARG A 91 -1.64 15.07 0.65
C ARG A 91 -2.63 15.63 -0.37
N GLN A 92 -3.17 16.81 -0.10
CA GLN A 92 -4.17 17.43 -0.97
C GLN A 92 -3.64 18.74 -1.56
N ALA A 93 -3.84 18.89 -2.87
CA ALA A 93 -3.61 20.16 -3.54
C ALA A 93 -4.67 21.18 -3.14
N LYS A 94 -4.29 22.47 -3.10
CA LYS A 94 -5.23 23.57 -2.81
C LYS A 94 -5.65 24.25 -4.11
N GLY A 95 -6.97 24.27 -4.37
CA GLY A 95 -7.54 24.97 -5.52
C GLY A 95 -7.31 24.33 -6.90
N LYS A 96 -6.72 23.13 -6.94
CA LYS A 96 -6.41 22.34 -8.12
C LYS A 96 -6.63 20.85 -7.85
N PRO A 97 -6.74 19.98 -8.88
CA PRO A 97 -6.88 18.54 -8.66
C PRO A 97 -5.70 17.96 -7.88
N THR A 98 -5.98 17.13 -6.89
CA THR A 98 -4.96 16.29 -6.25
C THR A 98 -4.70 15.09 -7.14
N VAL A 99 -3.49 14.96 -7.66
CA VAL A 99 -3.10 13.85 -8.53
C VAL A 99 -2.48 12.73 -7.70
N ILE A 100 -3.00 11.53 -7.88
CA ILE A 100 -2.50 10.29 -7.28
C ILE A 100 -2.06 9.35 -8.40
N LEU A 101 -0.76 9.08 -8.46
CA LEU A 101 -0.19 8.14 -9.42
C LEU A 101 -0.12 6.76 -8.76
N ILE A 102 -0.81 5.78 -9.35
CA ILE A 102 -0.83 4.39 -8.86
C ILE A 102 0.12 3.56 -9.70
N VAL A 103 1.15 3.00 -9.07
CA VAL A 103 2.22 2.26 -9.74
C VAL A 103 2.40 0.86 -9.12
N GLY A 104 3.10 -0.03 -9.82
CA GLY A 104 3.40 -1.40 -9.34
C GLY A 104 3.41 -2.40 -10.49
N VAL A 105 3.81 -3.63 -10.23
CA VAL A 105 3.87 -4.69 -11.25
C VAL A 105 2.49 -5.28 -11.57
N ASN A 106 2.39 -6.04 -12.67
CA ASN A 106 1.15 -6.72 -13.02
C ASN A 106 0.75 -7.76 -11.97
N GLY A 107 -0.55 -7.89 -11.70
CA GLY A 107 -1.10 -8.86 -10.75
C GLY A 107 -1.14 -8.40 -9.29
N THR A 108 -0.56 -7.24 -8.95
CA THR A 108 -0.59 -6.72 -7.57
C THR A 108 -1.92 -6.07 -7.18
N GLY A 109 -2.88 -5.95 -8.11
CA GLY A 109 -4.18 -5.36 -7.81
C GLY A 109 -4.26 -3.84 -8.02
N LYS A 110 -3.40 -3.23 -8.86
CA LYS A 110 -3.39 -1.78 -9.13
C LYS A 110 -4.77 -1.25 -9.52
N THR A 111 -5.36 -1.78 -10.58
CA THR A 111 -6.66 -1.33 -11.12
C THR A 111 -7.77 -1.44 -10.08
N THR A 112 -7.82 -2.57 -9.34
CA THR A 112 -8.78 -2.77 -8.26
C THR A 112 -8.53 -1.78 -7.11
N SER A 113 -7.28 -1.57 -6.71
CA SER A 113 -6.91 -0.61 -5.66
C SER A 113 -7.20 0.83 -6.06
N THR A 114 -6.99 1.18 -7.34
CA THR A 114 -7.35 2.50 -7.89
C THR A 114 -8.85 2.76 -7.72
N ALA A 115 -9.68 1.79 -8.10
CA ALA A 115 -11.13 1.90 -7.97
C ALA A 115 -11.59 1.99 -6.51
N LYS A 116 -11.03 1.15 -5.62
CA LYS A 116 -11.34 1.16 -4.19
C LYS A 116 -10.90 2.46 -3.52
N LEU A 117 -9.71 2.97 -3.85
CA LEU A 117 -9.23 4.26 -3.36
C LEU A 117 -10.13 5.40 -3.84
N ALA A 118 -10.57 5.38 -5.10
CA ALA A 118 -11.50 6.36 -5.62
C ALA A 118 -12.83 6.35 -4.86
N HIS A 119 -13.38 5.18 -4.58
CA HIS A 119 -14.56 5.03 -3.74
C HIS A 119 -14.33 5.58 -2.34
N TYR A 120 -13.24 5.17 -1.68
CA TYR A 120 -12.85 5.64 -0.35
C TYR A 120 -12.76 7.18 -0.29
N LEU A 121 -12.10 7.80 -1.27
CA LEU A 121 -11.93 9.26 -1.32
C LEU A 121 -13.27 9.98 -1.54
N ARG A 122 -14.20 9.38 -2.30
CA ARG A 122 -15.52 9.95 -2.56
C ARG A 122 -16.43 9.91 -1.33
N VAL A 123 -16.47 8.76 -0.60
CA VAL A 123 -17.35 8.56 0.56
C VAL A 123 -16.75 9.06 1.86
N GLY A 124 -15.43 9.04 2.01
CA GLY A 124 -14.72 9.37 3.25
C GLY A 124 -14.73 10.86 3.64
N ALA A 125 -15.50 11.69 2.95
CA ALA A 125 -15.62 13.13 3.21
C ALA A 125 -16.83 13.45 4.09
N ILE A 126 -16.96 12.79 5.25
CA ILE A 126 -18.12 12.93 6.15
C ILE A 126 -18.34 14.36 6.62
N ASP A 127 -17.29 15.20 6.64
CA ASP A 127 -17.36 16.60 7.14
C ASP A 127 -17.52 17.67 6.05
N ARG A 128 -17.74 17.29 4.78
CA ARG A 128 -17.84 18.28 3.70
C ARG A 128 -19.27 18.57 3.28
N LYS A 129 -19.51 19.83 2.97
CA LYS A 129 -20.82 20.30 2.45
C LYS A 129 -21.22 19.66 1.09
N ARG A 130 -20.27 19.03 0.38
CA ARG A 130 -20.50 18.29 -0.87
C ARG A 130 -19.63 17.04 -0.97
N PRO A 131 -20.09 15.98 -1.67
CA PRO A 131 -19.25 14.83 -2.01
C PRO A 131 -18.01 15.27 -2.82
N ARG A 132 -16.89 14.61 -2.60
CA ARG A 132 -15.69 14.82 -3.42
C ARG A 132 -15.90 14.33 -4.84
N GLN A 133 -15.42 15.09 -5.80
CA GLN A 133 -15.40 14.70 -7.21
C GLN A 133 -14.10 13.95 -7.48
N VAL A 134 -14.21 12.74 -8.00
CA VAL A 134 -13.08 11.88 -8.31
C VAL A 134 -13.13 11.46 -9.76
N MET A 135 -12.01 11.55 -10.46
CA MET A 135 -11.85 11.15 -11.85
C MET A 135 -10.75 10.10 -11.96
N LEU A 136 -10.93 9.14 -12.86
CA LEU A 136 -9.96 8.10 -13.17
C LEU A 136 -9.28 8.38 -14.51
N ALA A 137 -7.99 8.05 -14.62
CA ALA A 137 -7.25 8.03 -15.88
C ALA A 137 -6.71 6.62 -16.14
N ALA A 138 -7.15 5.98 -17.25
CA ALA A 138 -6.75 4.63 -17.62
C ALA A 138 -5.41 4.63 -18.36
N ALA A 139 -4.31 4.86 -17.61
CA ALA A 139 -2.97 5.01 -18.17
C ALA A 139 -2.24 3.66 -18.40
N ASP A 140 -2.84 2.50 -18.12
CA ASP A 140 -2.39 1.17 -18.61
C ASP A 140 -2.90 0.94 -20.05
N THR A 141 -2.47 1.79 -20.96
CA THR A 141 -3.02 1.92 -22.33
C THR A 141 -2.75 0.72 -23.24
N PHE A 142 -1.79 -0.12 -22.86
CA PHE A 142 -1.42 -1.30 -23.64
C PHE A 142 -2.09 -2.60 -23.17
N ARG A 143 -3.01 -2.52 -22.20
CA ARG A 143 -3.79 -3.66 -21.74
C ARG A 143 -5.27 -3.36 -21.85
N ALA A 144 -5.88 -3.82 -22.97
CA ALA A 144 -7.31 -3.64 -23.21
C ALA A 144 -8.17 -4.11 -22.03
N ALA A 145 -7.84 -5.29 -21.47
CA ALA A 145 -8.55 -5.82 -20.30
C ALA A 145 -8.42 -4.95 -19.04
N ALA A 146 -7.30 -4.22 -18.85
CA ALA A 146 -7.15 -3.30 -17.72
C ALA A 146 -8.03 -2.06 -17.89
N ILE A 147 -8.08 -1.51 -19.12
CA ILE A 147 -8.96 -0.39 -19.47
C ILE A 147 -10.44 -0.79 -19.26
N GLU A 148 -10.84 -1.96 -19.75
CA GLU A 148 -12.20 -2.48 -19.58
C GLU A 148 -12.54 -2.72 -18.11
N GLN A 149 -11.62 -3.30 -17.33
CA GLN A 149 -11.79 -3.51 -15.89
C GLN A 149 -12.01 -2.18 -15.16
N LEU A 150 -11.20 -1.17 -15.46
CA LEU A 150 -11.34 0.15 -14.84
C LEU A 150 -12.66 0.83 -15.26
N ASP A 151 -13.10 0.65 -16.52
CA ASP A 151 -14.38 1.18 -17.03
C ASP A 151 -15.58 0.54 -16.31
N ILE A 152 -15.55 -0.77 -16.08
CA ILE A 152 -16.57 -1.48 -15.27
C ILE A 152 -16.65 -0.88 -13.86
N TRP A 153 -15.51 -0.65 -13.22
CA TRP A 153 -15.47 -0.02 -11.91
C TRP A 153 -15.97 1.42 -11.94
N ALA A 154 -15.54 2.22 -12.93
CA ALA A 154 -15.98 3.61 -13.09
C ALA A 154 -17.52 3.69 -13.22
N LYS A 155 -18.12 2.85 -14.06
CA LYS A 155 -19.58 2.76 -14.24
C LYS A 155 -20.29 2.35 -12.95
N ARG A 156 -19.78 1.28 -12.27
CA ARG A 156 -20.35 0.79 -11.00
C ARG A 156 -20.34 1.84 -9.91
N LEU A 157 -19.27 2.63 -9.83
CA LEU A 157 -19.09 3.66 -8.83
C LEU A 157 -19.63 5.04 -9.26
N GLY A 158 -20.12 5.19 -10.50
CA GLY A 158 -20.58 6.47 -11.05
C GLY A 158 -19.47 7.52 -11.08
N LEU A 159 -18.26 7.12 -11.49
CA LEU A 159 -17.08 7.97 -11.62
C LEU A 159 -16.81 8.31 -13.07
N GLU A 160 -16.31 9.53 -13.34
CA GLU A 160 -15.79 9.90 -14.64
C GLU A 160 -14.44 9.22 -14.89
N MET A 161 -14.21 8.79 -16.13
CA MET A 161 -12.96 8.19 -16.54
C MET A 161 -12.49 8.74 -17.89
N ILE A 162 -11.21 9.12 -17.95
CA ILE A 162 -10.50 9.41 -19.19
C ILE A 162 -9.80 8.14 -19.66
N ARG A 163 -10.03 7.78 -20.93
CA ARG A 163 -9.40 6.64 -21.59
C ARG A 163 -8.91 7.03 -22.97
N GLY A 164 -7.71 6.60 -23.31
CA GLY A 164 -7.16 6.74 -24.65
C GLY A 164 -7.50 5.55 -25.54
N GLN A 165 -7.09 5.63 -26.80
CA GLN A 165 -7.06 4.47 -27.68
C GLN A 165 -6.02 3.46 -27.18
N TYR A 166 -6.20 2.19 -27.56
CA TYR A 166 -5.21 1.15 -27.26
C TYR A 166 -3.82 1.55 -27.78
N GLY A 167 -2.80 1.48 -26.95
CA GLY A 167 -1.44 1.84 -27.28
C GLY A 167 -1.14 3.35 -27.28
N ALA A 168 -2.08 4.19 -26.87
CA ALA A 168 -1.84 5.63 -26.71
C ALA A 168 -0.69 5.89 -25.69
N ASP A 169 -0.01 7.03 -25.83
CA ASP A 169 1.01 7.45 -24.88
C ASP A 169 0.40 7.72 -23.49
N PRO A 170 0.80 6.97 -22.44
CA PRO A 170 0.27 7.17 -21.07
C PRO A 170 0.48 8.59 -20.54
N ALA A 171 1.59 9.23 -20.91
CA ALA A 171 1.88 10.59 -20.49
C ALA A 171 0.94 11.62 -21.14
N ALA A 172 0.60 11.44 -22.42
CA ALA A 172 -0.36 12.28 -23.11
C ALA A 172 -1.77 12.11 -22.53
N LEU A 173 -2.17 10.88 -22.19
CA LEU A 173 -3.44 10.60 -21.55
C LEU A 173 -3.53 11.25 -20.16
N CYS A 174 -2.48 11.14 -19.34
CA CYS A 174 -2.45 11.79 -18.03
C CYS A 174 -2.46 13.32 -18.13
N TYR A 175 -1.85 13.89 -19.18
CA TYR A 175 -1.92 15.31 -19.48
C TYR A 175 -3.36 15.76 -19.75
N GLU A 176 -4.05 15.07 -20.67
CA GLU A 176 -5.46 15.32 -21.00
C GLU A 176 -6.38 15.18 -19.78
N ALA A 177 -6.16 14.13 -18.99
CA ALA A 177 -6.92 13.89 -17.77
C ALA A 177 -6.74 15.02 -16.75
N TYR A 178 -5.52 15.55 -16.58
CA TYR A 178 -5.27 16.66 -15.69
C TYR A 178 -5.97 17.95 -16.16
N GLN A 179 -5.90 18.27 -17.47
CA GLN A 179 -6.59 19.44 -18.06
C GLN A 179 -8.10 19.32 -17.86
N THR A 180 -8.65 18.14 -18.12
CA THR A 180 -10.09 17.87 -17.94
C THR A 180 -10.49 17.98 -16.48
N ALA A 181 -9.69 17.40 -15.56
CA ALA A 181 -9.93 17.46 -14.13
C ALA A 181 -9.92 18.92 -13.62
N THR A 182 -8.99 19.73 -14.11
CA THR A 182 -8.90 21.17 -13.77
C THR A 182 -10.14 21.92 -14.24
N THR A 183 -10.54 21.74 -15.48
CA THR A 183 -11.72 22.41 -16.08
C THR A 183 -13.02 22.01 -15.38
N ARG A 184 -13.16 20.74 -14.98
CA ARG A 184 -14.35 20.20 -14.29
C ARG A 184 -14.31 20.37 -12.78
N LYS A 185 -13.27 20.99 -12.24
CA LYS A 185 -13.08 21.22 -10.78
C LYS A 185 -13.13 19.91 -9.98
N ILE A 186 -12.47 18.88 -10.50
CA ILE A 186 -12.32 17.58 -9.85
C ILE A 186 -11.43 17.76 -8.61
N ASP A 187 -11.77 17.10 -7.50
CA ASP A 187 -10.97 17.13 -6.27
C ASP A 187 -9.77 16.17 -6.35
N PHE A 188 -9.97 14.98 -6.95
CA PHE A 188 -8.93 13.93 -7.07
C PHE A 188 -8.88 13.33 -8.47
N LEU A 189 -7.69 13.27 -9.04
CA LEU A 189 -7.38 12.53 -10.27
C LEU A 189 -6.50 11.33 -9.93
N LEU A 190 -6.99 10.11 -10.17
CA LEU A 190 -6.25 8.87 -9.96
C LEU A 190 -5.80 8.31 -11.32
N CYS A 191 -4.48 8.15 -11.49
CA CYS A 191 -3.89 7.61 -12.71
C CYS A 191 -3.49 6.14 -12.48
N ASP A 192 -4.25 5.19 -13.07
CA ASP A 192 -3.92 3.76 -13.06
C ASP A 192 -2.92 3.45 -14.18
N THR A 193 -1.69 3.05 -13.83
CA THR A 193 -0.59 2.90 -14.79
C THR A 193 -0.28 1.46 -15.14
N ALA A 194 0.50 1.27 -16.20
CA ALA A 194 1.05 -0.03 -16.59
C ALA A 194 1.93 -0.65 -15.49
N GLY A 195 2.10 -1.97 -15.54
CA GLY A 195 2.91 -2.72 -14.57
C GLY A 195 3.72 -3.86 -15.20
N ARG A 196 4.18 -3.71 -16.44
CA ARG A 196 4.84 -4.78 -17.22
C ARG A 196 6.22 -5.12 -16.66
N GLN A 197 6.46 -6.41 -16.41
CA GLN A 197 7.77 -6.88 -15.95
C GLN A 197 8.76 -7.19 -17.07
N HIS A 198 8.29 -7.44 -18.31
CA HIS A 198 9.13 -7.99 -19.39
C HIS A 198 10.23 -7.05 -19.89
N THR A 199 10.13 -5.76 -19.57
CA THR A 199 11.19 -4.77 -19.80
C THR A 199 11.15 -3.72 -18.69
N LYS A 200 11.68 -4.05 -17.53
CA LYS A 200 11.69 -3.17 -16.34
C LYS A 200 12.18 -1.76 -16.65
N THR A 201 13.26 -1.64 -17.43
CA THR A 201 13.84 -0.34 -17.82
C THR A 201 12.85 0.52 -18.59
N ASN A 202 12.08 -0.06 -19.50
CA ASN A 202 11.07 0.68 -20.28
C ASN A 202 9.90 1.11 -19.40
N LEU A 203 9.46 0.27 -18.45
CA LEU A 203 8.39 0.63 -17.51
C LEU A 203 8.80 1.83 -16.66
N MET A 204 9.99 1.81 -16.06
CA MET A 204 10.45 2.92 -15.21
C MET A 204 10.59 4.22 -16.01
N ALA A 205 11.10 4.15 -17.24
CA ALA A 205 11.20 5.31 -18.12
C ALA A 205 9.82 5.87 -18.50
N GLU A 206 8.84 5.01 -18.78
CA GLU A 206 7.45 5.40 -19.05
C GLU A 206 6.81 6.10 -17.85
N LEU A 207 6.91 5.50 -16.66
CA LEU A 207 6.37 6.07 -15.44
C LEU A 207 7.04 7.41 -15.08
N GLN A 208 8.35 7.51 -15.26
CA GLN A 208 9.07 8.78 -15.09
C GLN A 208 8.61 9.84 -16.10
N LYS A 209 8.28 9.44 -17.34
CA LYS A 209 7.71 10.35 -18.35
C LYS A 209 6.35 10.87 -17.91
N VAL A 210 5.47 9.99 -17.42
CA VAL A 210 4.17 10.38 -16.85
C VAL A 210 4.35 11.37 -15.71
N LYS A 211 5.20 11.05 -14.73
CA LYS A 211 5.48 11.94 -13.60
C LYS A 211 6.00 13.29 -14.05
N ARG A 212 6.99 13.33 -14.94
CA ARG A 212 7.53 14.60 -15.48
C ARG A 212 6.48 15.42 -16.21
N THR A 213 5.56 14.77 -16.93
CA THR A 213 4.48 15.46 -17.64
C THR A 213 3.51 16.11 -16.65
N LEU A 214 3.13 15.41 -15.59
CA LEU A 214 2.30 15.97 -14.52
C LEU A 214 3.00 17.12 -13.78
N THR A 215 4.29 16.98 -13.44
CA THR A 215 5.09 18.04 -12.78
C THR A 215 5.24 19.30 -13.63
N LYS A 216 5.23 19.18 -14.98
CA LYS A 216 5.23 20.35 -15.86
C LYS A 216 3.92 21.15 -15.81
N LEU A 217 2.79 20.47 -15.55
CA LEU A 217 1.47 21.09 -15.41
C LEU A 217 1.27 21.72 -14.02
N ASP A 218 1.76 21.01 -13.02
CA ASP A 218 1.73 21.40 -11.62
C ASP A 218 3.03 20.93 -10.93
N PRO A 219 3.90 21.85 -10.48
CA PRO A 219 5.19 21.51 -9.86
C PRO A 219 5.07 20.58 -8.65
N ASP A 220 3.92 20.58 -7.97
CA ASP A 220 3.65 19.71 -6.81
C ASP A 220 3.03 18.35 -7.21
N ALA A 221 2.61 18.17 -8.48
CA ALA A 221 2.01 16.93 -8.96
C ALA A 221 3.07 15.92 -9.43
N PRO A 222 2.80 14.62 -9.22
CA PRO A 222 1.69 14.07 -8.42
C PRO A 222 1.91 14.30 -6.94
N GLN A 223 0.86 14.66 -6.20
CA GLN A 223 0.92 14.85 -4.75
C GLN A 223 1.16 13.54 -4.02
N GLU A 224 0.69 12.43 -4.62
CA GLU A 224 0.96 11.08 -4.12
C GLU A 224 1.39 10.16 -5.26
N THR A 225 2.43 9.38 -5.00
CA THR A 225 2.86 8.26 -5.85
C THR A 225 2.79 7.01 -4.98
N LEU A 226 1.75 6.20 -5.19
CA LEU A 226 1.45 5.04 -4.37
C LEU A 226 1.81 3.75 -5.10
N LEU A 227 2.68 2.96 -4.49
CA LEU A 227 3.04 1.63 -4.98
C LEU A 227 2.01 0.61 -4.48
N VAL A 228 1.47 -0.21 -5.37
CA VAL A 228 0.62 -1.35 -5.01
C VAL A 228 1.46 -2.61 -4.99
N VAL A 229 1.55 -3.25 -3.83
CA VAL A 229 2.26 -4.52 -3.62
C VAL A 229 1.31 -5.61 -3.13
N ASP A 230 1.61 -6.84 -3.53
CA ASP A 230 0.92 -8.03 -3.07
C ASP A 230 1.67 -8.62 -1.87
N ALA A 231 1.02 -8.68 -0.70
CA ALA A 231 1.63 -9.21 0.53
C ALA A 231 2.11 -10.65 0.38
N THR A 232 1.47 -11.45 -0.47
CA THR A 232 1.85 -12.86 -0.68
C THR A 232 3.22 -13.05 -1.33
N THR A 233 3.77 -11.98 -1.95
CA THR A 233 5.07 -12.03 -2.66
C THR A 233 6.27 -11.84 -1.73
N GLY A 234 6.05 -11.50 -0.46
CA GLY A 234 7.09 -11.39 0.57
C GLY A 234 8.23 -10.45 0.17
N SER A 235 9.48 -10.92 0.29
CA SER A 235 10.69 -10.13 0.01
C SER A 235 10.76 -9.57 -1.42
N ASN A 236 10.06 -10.16 -2.39
CA ASN A 236 9.95 -9.60 -3.74
C ASN A 236 9.22 -8.24 -3.73
N ALA A 237 8.24 -8.05 -2.85
CA ALA A 237 7.56 -6.76 -2.71
C ALA A 237 8.51 -5.67 -2.21
N LEU A 238 9.42 -5.99 -1.28
CA LEU A 238 10.47 -5.06 -0.82
C LEU A 238 11.43 -4.67 -1.95
N SER A 239 11.86 -5.65 -2.76
CA SER A 239 12.70 -5.38 -3.94
C SER A 239 12.00 -4.47 -4.95
N GLN A 240 10.71 -4.68 -5.20
CA GLN A 240 9.90 -3.79 -6.03
C GLN A 240 9.83 -2.39 -5.41
N ALA A 241 9.58 -2.27 -4.11
CA ALA A 241 9.51 -0.98 -3.43
C ALA A 241 10.81 -0.18 -3.58
N ARG A 242 11.98 -0.82 -3.47
CA ARG A 242 13.28 -0.18 -3.71
C ARG A 242 13.41 0.34 -5.15
N GLU A 243 13.09 -0.50 -6.16
CA GLU A 243 13.19 -0.13 -7.58
C GLU A 243 12.27 1.05 -7.93
N PHE A 244 11.00 0.96 -7.52
CA PHE A 244 10.02 2.02 -7.78
C PHE A 244 10.33 3.30 -7.01
N HIS A 245 10.83 3.19 -5.77
CA HIS A 245 11.20 4.36 -4.97
C HIS A 245 12.38 5.11 -5.57
N SER A 246 13.40 4.39 -6.00
CA SER A 246 14.56 4.98 -6.70
C SER A 246 14.15 5.72 -7.98
N ALA A 247 13.19 5.19 -8.74
CA ALA A 247 12.75 5.78 -10.01
C ALA A 247 11.76 6.94 -9.84
N LEU A 248 10.87 6.87 -8.84
CA LEU A 248 9.67 7.72 -8.76
C LEU A 248 9.52 8.49 -7.45
N THR A 249 10.33 8.21 -6.43
CA THR A 249 10.17 8.81 -5.09
C THR A 249 8.76 8.54 -4.54
N LEU A 250 8.49 7.32 -4.13
CA LEU A 250 7.19 6.91 -3.59
C LEU A 250 6.81 7.72 -2.35
N THR A 251 5.53 8.01 -2.18
CA THR A 251 4.97 8.68 -1.00
C THR A 251 4.23 7.72 -0.07
N GLY A 252 4.01 6.50 -0.51
CA GLY A 252 3.37 5.47 0.28
C GLY A 252 3.13 4.18 -0.49
N VAL A 253 2.64 3.18 0.23
CA VAL A 253 2.33 1.85 -0.29
C VAL A 253 0.87 1.51 -0.03
N ILE A 254 0.27 0.80 -0.96
CA ILE A 254 -1.00 0.07 -0.80
C ILE A 254 -0.65 -1.41 -0.77
N VAL A 255 -0.93 -2.09 0.32
CA VAL A 255 -0.68 -3.53 0.47
C VAL A 255 -1.97 -4.29 0.23
N THR A 256 -1.97 -5.20 -0.75
CA THR A 256 -3.12 -6.03 -1.11
C THR A 256 -2.96 -7.46 -0.60
N LYS A 257 -4.06 -8.20 -0.53
CA LYS A 257 -4.12 -9.62 -0.13
C LYS A 257 -3.51 -9.90 1.26
N LEU A 258 -3.65 -8.92 2.15
CA LEU A 258 -3.12 -9.05 3.51
C LEU A 258 -3.89 -10.10 4.32
N ASP A 259 -5.13 -10.41 3.93
CA ASP A 259 -6.03 -11.41 4.53
C ASP A 259 -5.59 -12.86 4.32
N GLY A 260 -4.90 -13.15 3.22
CA GLY A 260 -4.53 -14.51 2.83
C GLY A 260 -3.09 -14.91 3.16
N SER A 261 -2.27 -13.96 3.58
CA SER A 261 -0.85 -14.19 3.80
C SER A 261 -0.51 -14.13 5.28
N GLY A 262 0.13 -15.15 5.83
CA GLY A 262 0.85 -14.99 7.09
C GLY A 262 2.06 -14.04 7.01
N LYS A 263 2.10 -13.16 5.99
CA LYS A 263 3.27 -12.36 5.57
C LYS A 263 3.10 -10.86 5.80
N GLY A 264 2.44 -10.48 6.87
CA GLY A 264 2.27 -9.06 7.27
C GLY A 264 3.58 -8.31 7.53
N GLY A 265 4.69 -9.01 7.74
CA GLY A 265 6.01 -8.42 7.97
C GLY A 265 6.50 -7.51 6.87
N ILE A 266 6.04 -7.71 5.63
CA ILE A 266 6.40 -6.85 4.50
C ILE A 266 6.00 -5.37 4.69
N VAL A 267 4.90 -5.11 5.40
CA VAL A 267 4.48 -3.76 5.79
C VAL A 267 5.57 -3.08 6.61
N VAL A 268 6.10 -3.83 7.58
CA VAL A 268 7.15 -3.36 8.50
C VAL A 268 8.48 -3.21 7.76
N ALA A 269 8.87 -4.20 6.95
CA ALA A 269 10.13 -4.19 6.21
C ALA A 269 10.24 -3.00 5.25
N ILE A 270 9.17 -2.66 4.52
CA ILE A 270 9.16 -1.50 3.62
C ILE A 270 9.31 -0.19 4.40
N GLN A 271 8.61 -0.05 5.52
CA GLN A 271 8.72 1.14 6.38
C GLN A 271 10.11 1.25 7.00
N ASP A 272 10.63 0.16 7.54
CA ASP A 272 11.93 0.11 8.22
C ASP A 272 13.10 0.42 7.30
N GLU A 273 13.14 -0.21 6.12
CA GLU A 273 14.27 -0.08 5.23
C GLU A 273 14.22 1.15 4.31
N LEU A 274 13.02 1.59 3.94
CA LEU A 274 12.84 2.65 2.94
C LEU A 274 12.18 3.92 3.47
N GLY A 275 11.66 3.90 4.70
CA GLY A 275 10.91 5.01 5.27
C GLY A 275 9.60 5.30 4.54
N ILE A 276 9.08 4.34 3.76
CA ILE A 276 7.87 4.52 2.96
C ILE A 276 6.67 3.97 3.73
N PRO A 277 5.70 4.82 4.12
CA PRO A 277 4.58 4.37 4.93
C PRO A 277 3.57 3.55 4.14
N THR A 278 3.04 2.50 4.75
CA THR A 278 1.82 1.88 4.28
C THR A 278 0.66 2.85 4.51
N ARG A 279 -0.08 3.16 3.45
CA ARG A 279 -1.17 4.14 3.47
C ARG A 279 -2.54 3.45 3.52
N PHE A 280 -2.67 2.38 2.75
CA PHE A 280 -3.89 1.61 2.64
C PHE A 280 -3.60 0.12 2.58
N VAL A 281 -4.61 -0.66 2.93
CA VAL A 281 -4.59 -2.11 2.85
C VAL A 281 -5.87 -2.62 2.20
N GLY A 282 -5.73 -3.66 1.39
CA GLY A 282 -6.82 -4.39 0.76
C GLY A 282 -6.84 -5.83 1.25
N THR A 283 -8.02 -6.28 1.70
CA THR A 283 -8.24 -7.59 2.32
C THR A 283 -9.31 -8.42 1.62
N GLY A 284 -9.64 -8.11 0.39
CA GLY A 284 -10.65 -8.82 -0.38
C GLY A 284 -10.98 -8.11 -1.69
N GLU A 285 -12.12 -8.42 -2.30
CA GLU A 285 -12.48 -7.99 -3.65
C GLU A 285 -13.49 -6.84 -3.67
N THR A 286 -14.22 -6.58 -2.58
CA THR A 286 -15.26 -5.55 -2.53
C THR A 286 -14.68 -4.17 -2.17
N THR A 287 -15.46 -3.11 -2.37
CA THR A 287 -15.08 -1.74 -1.98
C THR A 287 -14.88 -1.59 -0.48
N ASP A 288 -15.58 -2.40 0.32
CA ASP A 288 -15.51 -2.37 1.77
C ASP A 288 -14.25 -3.07 2.33
N ASP A 289 -13.60 -3.90 1.48
CA ASP A 289 -12.34 -4.58 1.79
C ASP A 289 -11.13 -3.68 1.51
N PHE A 290 -11.24 -2.37 1.80
CA PHE A 290 -10.19 -1.40 1.59
C PHE A 290 -10.24 -0.30 2.64
N ALA A 291 -9.17 -0.13 3.39
CA ALA A 291 -9.11 0.87 4.45
C ALA A 291 -7.74 1.53 4.56
N ARG A 292 -7.70 2.63 5.31
CA ARG A 292 -6.43 3.22 5.73
C ARG A 292 -5.71 2.25 6.64
N PHE A 293 -4.39 2.19 6.49
CA PHE A 293 -3.55 1.44 7.40
C PHE A 293 -3.52 2.12 8.77
N ASP A 294 -3.77 1.35 9.81
CA ASP A 294 -3.64 1.74 11.20
C ASP A 294 -2.66 0.78 11.90
N ALA A 295 -1.56 1.34 12.41
CA ALA A 295 -0.50 0.54 13.03
C ALA A 295 -0.95 -0.13 14.34
N ARG A 296 -1.83 0.52 15.12
CA ARG A 296 -2.33 -0.04 16.39
C ARG A 296 -3.23 -1.24 16.12
N GLU A 297 -4.11 -1.11 15.12
CA GLU A 297 -4.99 -2.19 14.70
C GLU A 297 -4.19 -3.34 14.07
N PHE A 298 -3.18 -3.02 13.26
CA PHE A 298 -2.24 -4.00 12.71
C PHE A 298 -1.56 -4.81 13.81
N LEU A 299 -0.98 -4.15 14.81
CA LEU A 299 -0.31 -4.79 15.95
C LEU A 299 -1.27 -5.61 16.83
N ALA A 300 -2.50 -5.13 17.00
CA ALA A 300 -3.52 -5.86 17.77
C ALA A 300 -3.95 -7.18 17.09
N ASN A 301 -3.82 -7.28 15.78
CA ASN A 301 -4.21 -8.44 14.99
C ASN A 301 -3.04 -9.37 14.62
N MET A 302 -1.82 -9.08 15.07
CA MET A 302 -0.64 -9.92 14.85
C MET A 302 -0.62 -11.21 15.70
N LEU A 303 -1.48 -11.30 16.73
CA LEU A 303 -1.58 -12.41 17.68
C LEU A 303 -2.91 -13.13 17.55
#